data_554a4a6fd7d092dda4c597c863fc5f9c
#
_entry.id   554a4a6fd7d092dda4c597c863fc5f9c
#
_cell.length_a   1.000
_cell.length_b   1.000
_cell.length_c   1.000
_cell.angle_alpha   90.00
_cell.angle_beta   90.00
_cell.angle_gamma   90.00
#
_symmetry.space_group_name_H-M   'P 1'
#
loop_
_entity.id
_entity.type
_entity.pdbx_description
1 polymer ?
#
loop_
_entity_poly.entity_id
_entity_poly.type
_entity_poly.pdbx_seq_one_letter_code
_entity_poly.pdbx_strand_id
1 'polypeptide(L)' 'MSLPTFPPIEPPLSREGSINEIISSIAAEELSLSHILNAEGEKLQYVLGTLPGLE' A
#
# COMPACT_ATOMS: atom_id res chain seq x y z
N MET A 1 25.66 -28.13 -2.69
CA MET A 1 24.35 -27.53 -2.91
C MET A 1 24.53 -26.13 -3.47
N SER A 2 23.93 -25.84 -4.61
CA SER A 2 24.02 -24.49 -5.18
C SER A 2 22.86 -23.64 -4.70
N LEU A 3 23.13 -22.34 -4.48
CA LEU A 3 22.11 -21.38 -4.12
C LEU A 3 21.32 -20.96 -5.35
N PRO A 4 20.03 -20.69 -5.20
CA PRO A 4 19.27 -20.16 -6.31
C PRO A 4 19.83 -18.79 -6.73
N THR A 5 19.81 -18.54 -8.01
CA THR A 5 20.26 -17.25 -8.55
C THR A 5 19.06 -16.54 -9.15
N PHE A 6 19.00 -15.23 -8.94
CA PHE A 6 17.98 -14.41 -9.55
C PHE A 6 18.43 -13.99 -10.96
N PRO A 7 17.51 -13.88 -11.90
CA PRO A 7 17.87 -13.36 -13.21
C PRO A 7 18.37 -11.91 -13.08
N PRO A 8 19.31 -11.49 -13.93
CA PRO A 8 19.80 -10.12 -13.90
C PRO A 8 18.67 -9.14 -14.28
N ILE A 9 18.72 -7.98 -13.66
CA ILE A 9 17.81 -6.88 -14.01
C ILE A 9 18.39 -6.18 -15.23
N GLU A 10 17.59 -6.07 -16.28
CA GLU A 10 18.02 -5.47 -17.54
C GLU A 10 17.09 -4.30 -17.92
N PRO A 11 17.59 -3.06 -17.95
CA PRO A 11 18.92 -2.65 -17.52
C PRO A 11 19.06 -2.67 -16.01
N PRO A 12 20.29 -2.80 -15.46
CA PRO A 12 20.46 -2.79 -14.01
C PRO A 12 20.05 -1.44 -13.41
N LEU A 13 19.46 -1.49 -12.22
CA LEU A 13 19.03 -0.29 -11.54
C LEU A 13 20.20 0.50 -10.99
N SER A 14 20.19 1.81 -11.19
CA SER A 14 21.13 2.71 -10.54
C SER A 14 20.73 2.89 -9.08
N ARG A 15 21.63 3.48 -8.28
CA ARG A 15 21.29 3.83 -6.90
C ARG A 15 20.09 4.77 -6.85
N GLU A 16 20.10 5.79 -7.72
CA GLU A 16 18.98 6.73 -7.80
C GLU A 16 17.69 6.06 -8.23
N GLY A 17 17.76 5.18 -9.23
CA GLY A 17 16.59 4.42 -9.68
C GLY A 17 16.03 3.51 -8.59
N SER A 18 16.91 2.87 -7.80
CA SER A 18 16.49 2.03 -6.69
C SER A 18 15.80 2.83 -5.59
N ILE A 19 16.35 4.00 -5.26
CA ILE A 19 15.74 4.89 -4.26
C ILE A 19 14.37 5.36 -4.73
N ASN A 20 14.27 5.74 -6.01
CA ASN A 20 13.00 6.19 -6.58
C ASN A 20 11.96 5.08 -6.55
N GLU A 21 12.33 3.84 -6.82
CA GLU A 21 11.41 2.71 -6.73
C GLU A 21 10.95 2.46 -5.31
N ILE A 22 11.84 2.56 -4.34
CA ILE A 22 11.49 2.39 -2.93
C ILE A 22 10.49 3.48 -2.50
N ILE A 23 10.77 4.73 -2.85
CA ILE A 23 9.88 5.85 -2.53
C ILE A 23 8.52 5.65 -3.18
N SER A 24 8.49 5.23 -4.45
CA SER A 24 7.25 4.97 -5.16
C SER A 24 6.44 3.84 -4.51
N SER A 25 7.12 2.79 -4.05
CA SER A 25 6.48 1.68 -3.36
C SER A 25 5.87 2.12 -2.03
N ILE A 26 6.59 2.94 -1.27
CA ILE A 26 6.07 3.49 -0.01
C ILE A 26 4.83 4.35 -0.27
N ALA A 27 4.88 5.20 -1.28
CA ALA A 27 3.75 6.05 -1.65
C ALA A 27 2.53 5.22 -2.06
N ALA A 28 2.74 4.15 -2.82
CA ALA A 28 1.66 3.25 -3.23
C ALA A 28 1.04 2.52 -2.04
N GLU A 29 1.85 2.07 -1.09
CA GLU A 29 1.37 1.43 0.12
C GLU A 29 0.57 2.40 0.99
N GLU A 30 1.04 3.64 1.12
CA GLU A 30 0.34 4.67 1.87
C GLU A 30 -1.00 5.00 1.25
N LEU A 31 -1.06 5.10 -0.07
CA LEU A 31 -2.31 5.35 -0.78
C LEU A 31 -3.29 4.19 -0.59
N SER A 32 -2.83 2.95 -0.68
CA SER A 32 -3.67 1.77 -0.46
C SER A 32 -4.21 1.75 0.96
N LEU A 33 -3.38 2.06 1.95
CA LEU A 33 -3.81 2.14 3.34
C LEU A 33 -4.86 3.23 3.54
N SER A 34 -4.68 4.40 2.90
CA SER A 34 -5.66 5.48 2.96
C SER A 34 -7.02 5.06 2.42
N HIS A 35 -7.04 4.33 1.30
CA HIS A 35 -8.29 3.82 0.74
C HIS A 35 -8.99 2.85 1.69
N ILE A 36 -8.23 1.97 2.32
CA ILE A 36 -8.78 1.01 3.29
C ILE A 36 -9.37 1.74 4.50
N LEU A 37 -8.63 2.70 5.05
CA LEU A 37 -9.10 3.48 6.21
C LEU A 37 -10.35 4.28 5.88
N ASN A 38 -10.41 4.87 4.69
CA ASN A 38 -11.60 5.62 4.27
C ASN A 38 -12.80 4.70 4.13
N ALA A 39 -12.64 3.52 3.56
CA ALA A 39 -13.72 2.56 3.42
C ALA A 39 -14.23 2.07 4.78
N GLU A 40 -13.33 1.83 5.73
CA GLU A 40 -13.69 1.44 7.08
C GLU A 40 -14.40 2.59 7.81
N GLY A 41 -13.94 3.82 7.61
CA GLY A 41 -14.58 4.99 8.19
C GLY A 41 -16.01 5.16 7.69
N GLU A 42 -16.24 4.99 6.39
CA GLU A 42 -17.58 5.04 5.82
C GLU A 42 -18.47 3.93 6.36
N LYS A 43 -17.95 2.74 6.47
CA LYS A 43 -18.69 1.61 7.02
C LYS A 43 -19.09 1.87 8.48
N LEU A 44 -18.17 2.42 9.27
CA LEU A 44 -18.43 2.74 10.66
C LEU A 44 -19.50 3.83 10.77
N GLN A 45 -19.41 4.85 9.95
CA GLN A 45 -20.41 5.92 9.93
C GLN A 45 -21.79 5.37 9.59
N TYR A 46 -21.87 4.47 8.62
CA TYR A 46 -23.13 3.84 8.27
C TYR A 46 -23.71 3.05 9.44
N VAL A 47 -22.87 2.26 10.11
CA VAL A 47 -23.34 1.48 11.28
C VAL A 47 -23.82 2.39 12.39
N LEU A 48 -23.07 3.42 12.72
CA LEU A 48 -23.46 4.37 13.77
C LEU A 48 -24.74 5.13 13.42
N GLY A 49 -24.91 5.49 12.14
CA GLY A 49 -26.10 6.20 11.70
C GLY A 49 -27.36 5.33 11.63
N THR A 50 -27.20 3.99 11.65
CA THR A 50 -28.34 3.07 11.57
C THR A 50 -28.70 2.43 12.91
N LEU A 51 -27.88 2.64 13.95
CA LEU A 51 -28.19 2.09 15.27
C LEU A 51 -29.31 2.88 15.94
N PRO A 52 -30.32 2.17 16.51
CA PRO A 52 -31.38 2.86 17.22
C PRO A 52 -30.86 3.65 18.41
N GLY A 53 -31.36 4.85 18.58
CA GLY A 53 -31.02 5.69 19.72
C GLY A 53 -29.73 6.49 19.57
N LEU A 54 -29.11 6.46 18.41
CA LEU A 54 -27.89 7.23 18.15
C LEU A 54 -28.11 8.37 17.15
N GLU A 55 -29.35 8.59 16.73
CA GLU A 55 -29.64 9.68 15.81
C GLU A 55 -29.51 11.06 16.50
#